data_d3c3b69a8528fe6f66b546854e745a02
#
_entry.id   d3c3b69a8528fe6f66b546854e745a02
#
_cell.length_a   1.000
_cell.length_b   1.000
_cell.length_c   1.000
_cell.angle_alpha   90.00
_cell.angle_beta   90.00
_cell.angle_gamma   90.00
#
_symmetry.space_group_name_H-M   'P 1'
#
loop_
_entity.id
_entity.type
_entity.pdbx_description
1 polymer ?
#
loop_
_entity_poly.entity_id
_entity_poly.type
_entity_poly.pdbx_seq_one_letter_code
_entity_poly.pdbx_strand_id
1 'polypeptide(L)'
;HASTGNLGHVVIPPDELTTIRAEEAKKAGGLAGIEVIGGMFDDLNIFDGNKAARDKLVDVIKYAQPDFIITHNPDDYMPDHTAVSRLVFDASFAATLPNYKSGYEKAAALVPIYYMDPLAGVDFQPTEYVDISAEIGLKLKMLNCHESQLVWMKEHDGIDFSDMVKTCSKYRGYQC
;
A
#
# COMPACT_ATOMS: atom_id res chain seq x y z
N HIS A 1 -3.74 -0.05 -4.34
CA HIS A 1 -2.49 0.65 -4.64
C HIS A 1 -2.76 2.12 -4.95
N ALA A 2 -2.19 3.06 -4.20
CA ALA A 2 -2.38 4.49 -4.44
C ALA A 2 -1.58 4.94 -5.68
N SER A 3 -0.28 4.65 -5.73
CA SER A 3 0.59 4.95 -6.86
C SER A 3 0.55 3.86 -7.94
N THR A 4 0.82 4.26 -9.19
CA THR A 4 1.12 3.36 -10.31
C THR A 4 2.54 2.80 -10.22
N GLY A 5 3.44 3.47 -9.47
CA GLY A 5 4.86 3.13 -9.38
C GLY A 5 5.64 3.33 -10.68
N ASN A 6 5.13 4.17 -11.58
CA ASN A 6 5.58 4.29 -12.97
C ASN A 6 6.98 4.90 -13.17
N LEU A 7 7.60 5.43 -12.12
CA LEU A 7 8.96 6.00 -12.20
C LEU A 7 10.06 5.04 -11.71
N GLY A 8 9.71 3.93 -11.09
CA GLY A 8 10.66 3.01 -10.45
C GLY A 8 11.19 1.92 -11.38
N HIS A 9 11.80 2.27 -12.53
CA HIS A 9 12.50 1.32 -13.37
C HIS A 9 13.54 2.00 -14.28
N VAL A 10 14.67 1.34 -14.57
CA VAL A 10 15.78 1.91 -15.35
C VAL A 10 15.49 1.93 -16.86
N VAL A 11 14.82 0.89 -17.35
CA VAL A 11 14.71 0.61 -18.79
C VAL A 11 13.28 0.75 -19.30
N ILE A 12 12.29 0.33 -18.49
CA ILE A 12 10.87 0.32 -18.92
C ILE A 12 10.31 1.73 -18.79
N PRO A 13 9.70 2.28 -19.87
CA PRO A 13 9.09 3.60 -19.85
C PRO A 13 7.87 3.67 -18.88
N PRO A 14 7.52 4.86 -18.36
CA PRO A 14 6.46 5.02 -17.36
C PRO A 14 5.09 4.44 -17.74
N ASP A 15 4.63 4.66 -18.97
CA ASP A 15 3.32 4.18 -19.43
C ASP A 15 3.26 2.65 -19.53
N GLU A 16 4.33 2.05 -20.03
CA GLU A 16 4.47 0.60 -20.10
C GLU A 16 4.58 0.00 -18.70
N LEU A 17 5.38 0.60 -17.82
CA LEU A 17 5.55 0.15 -16.44
C LEU A 17 4.24 0.22 -15.64
N THR A 18 3.42 1.26 -15.85
CA THR A 18 2.08 1.36 -15.27
C THR A 18 1.24 0.14 -15.60
N THR A 19 1.24 -0.27 -16.88
CA THR A 19 0.46 -1.43 -17.34
C THR A 19 0.98 -2.74 -16.73
N ILE A 20 2.30 -2.94 -16.75
CA ILE A 20 2.94 -4.12 -16.16
C ILE A 20 2.61 -4.24 -14.68
N ARG A 21 2.80 -3.17 -13.90
CA ARG A 21 2.55 -3.18 -12.45
C ARG A 21 1.08 -3.37 -12.08
N ALA A 22 0.16 -2.89 -12.89
CA ALA A 22 -1.26 -3.16 -12.71
C ALA A 22 -1.59 -4.65 -12.86
N GLU A 23 -1.01 -5.34 -13.86
CA GLU A 23 -1.20 -6.78 -14.04
C GLU A 23 -0.48 -7.61 -12.96
N GLU A 24 0.71 -7.21 -12.54
CA GLU A 24 1.43 -7.82 -11.41
C GLU A 24 0.62 -7.75 -10.12
N ALA A 25 0.04 -6.59 -9.83
CA ALA A 25 -0.83 -6.39 -8.66
C ALA A 25 -2.08 -7.26 -8.70
N LYS A 26 -2.76 -7.36 -9.86
CA LYS A 26 -3.91 -8.27 -10.04
C LYS A 26 -3.51 -9.73 -9.83
N LYS A 27 -2.38 -10.17 -10.38
CA LYS A 27 -1.86 -11.52 -10.20
C LYS A 27 -1.59 -11.81 -8.73
N ALA A 28 -0.95 -10.88 -8.02
CA ALA A 28 -0.70 -11.01 -6.59
C ALA A 28 -2.01 -11.10 -5.78
N GLY A 29 -2.95 -10.20 -6.04
CA GLY A 29 -4.27 -10.22 -5.38
C GLY A 29 -5.06 -11.50 -5.64
N GLY A 30 -4.98 -12.03 -6.86
CA GLY A 30 -5.61 -13.31 -7.22
C GLY A 30 -5.13 -14.51 -6.40
N LEU A 31 -3.86 -14.52 -5.97
CA LEU A 31 -3.32 -15.58 -5.08
C LEU A 31 -3.96 -15.56 -3.68
N ALA A 32 -4.36 -14.41 -3.19
CA ALA A 32 -5.01 -14.25 -1.90
C ALA A 32 -6.53 -14.12 -1.97
N GLY A 33 -7.11 -14.14 -3.17
CA GLY A 33 -8.55 -13.97 -3.37
C GLY A 33 -9.06 -12.58 -3.00
N ILE A 34 -8.23 -11.55 -3.10
CA ILE A 34 -8.57 -10.16 -2.77
C ILE A 34 -8.83 -9.34 -4.03
N GLU A 35 -9.72 -8.35 -3.92
CA GLU A 35 -9.94 -7.36 -4.96
C GLU A 35 -8.82 -6.31 -4.93
N VAL A 36 -8.28 -6.01 -6.10
CA VAL A 36 -7.22 -5.01 -6.27
C VAL A 36 -7.78 -3.76 -6.94
N ILE A 37 -7.79 -2.66 -6.20
CA ILE A 37 -8.06 -1.32 -6.71
C ILE A 37 -6.75 -0.55 -6.71
N GLY A 38 -6.37 0.06 -7.84
CA GLY A 38 -5.06 0.67 -7.89
C GLY A 38 -4.83 1.66 -9.03
N GLY A 39 -3.61 2.20 -9.08
CA GLY A 39 -3.18 3.11 -10.11
C GLY A 39 -3.89 4.45 -10.08
N MET A 40 -4.18 4.97 -8.89
CA MET A 40 -4.94 6.21 -8.73
C MET A 40 -4.12 7.46 -9.06
N PHE A 41 -2.81 7.40 -8.86
CA PHE A 41 -1.89 8.53 -9.00
C PHE A 41 -0.59 8.09 -9.64
N ASP A 42 0.09 9.00 -10.33
CA ASP A 42 1.45 8.80 -10.77
C ASP A 42 2.41 8.81 -9.57
N ASP A 43 3.52 8.10 -9.71
CA ASP A 43 4.57 8.03 -8.71
C ASP A 43 5.15 9.43 -8.43
N LEU A 44 5.46 9.72 -7.17
CA LEU A 44 5.93 11.01 -6.66
C LEU A 44 4.97 12.19 -6.92
N ASN A 45 3.71 11.91 -7.24
CA ASN A 45 2.68 12.93 -7.50
C ASN A 45 1.48 12.80 -6.54
N ILE A 46 1.75 12.40 -5.31
CA ILE A 46 0.73 12.26 -4.25
C ILE A 46 0.96 13.36 -3.21
N PHE A 47 -0.07 14.21 -3.01
CA PHE A 47 -0.02 15.32 -2.07
C PHE A 47 -1.19 15.24 -1.08
N ASP A 48 -0.90 15.30 0.22
CA ASP A 48 -1.88 15.17 1.31
C ASP A 48 -2.94 16.29 1.32
N GLY A 49 -2.59 17.50 0.87
CA GLY A 49 -3.52 18.61 0.72
C GLY A 49 -4.43 18.56 -0.52
N ASN A 50 -4.29 17.53 -1.37
CA ASN A 50 -5.05 17.43 -2.61
C ASN A 50 -6.47 16.89 -2.36
N LYS A 51 -7.49 17.77 -2.50
CA LYS A 51 -8.89 17.38 -2.33
C LYS A 51 -9.31 16.24 -3.27
N ALA A 52 -8.90 16.28 -4.54
CA ALA A 52 -9.28 15.26 -5.50
C ALA A 52 -8.68 13.88 -5.15
N ALA A 53 -7.47 13.87 -4.58
CA ALA A 53 -6.86 12.65 -4.07
C ALA A 53 -7.64 12.09 -2.87
N ARG A 54 -8.02 12.94 -1.92
CA ARG A 54 -8.87 12.55 -0.79
C ARG A 54 -10.22 12.01 -1.25
N ASP A 55 -10.87 12.68 -2.23
CA ASP A 55 -12.17 12.25 -2.76
C ASP A 55 -12.11 10.84 -3.35
N LYS A 56 -11.05 10.49 -4.10
CA LYS A 56 -10.84 9.13 -4.61
C LYS A 56 -10.72 8.10 -3.48
N LEU A 57 -10.00 8.42 -2.41
CA LEU A 57 -9.86 7.51 -1.26
C LEU A 57 -11.18 7.40 -0.47
N VAL A 58 -11.96 8.47 -0.37
CA VAL A 58 -13.32 8.43 0.21
C VAL A 58 -14.20 7.46 -0.59
N ASP A 59 -14.13 7.50 -1.93
CA ASP A 59 -14.88 6.58 -2.78
C ASP A 59 -14.46 5.12 -2.53
N VAL A 60 -13.17 4.84 -2.44
CA VAL A 60 -12.66 3.50 -2.14
C VAL A 60 -13.15 3.01 -0.77
N ILE A 61 -13.08 3.85 0.27
CA ILE A 61 -13.51 3.48 1.63
C ILE A 61 -15.03 3.25 1.66
N LYS A 62 -15.82 4.11 1.03
CA LYS A 62 -17.28 3.93 0.93
C LYS A 62 -17.66 2.70 0.12
N TYR A 63 -16.90 2.37 -0.92
CA TYR A 63 -17.09 1.14 -1.69
C TYR A 63 -16.78 -0.10 -0.85
N ALA A 64 -15.61 -0.12 -0.22
CA ALA A 64 -15.12 -1.29 0.51
C ALA A 64 -15.87 -1.55 1.82
N GLN A 65 -16.45 -0.51 2.48
CA GLN A 65 -17.11 -0.65 3.79
C GLN A 65 -16.26 -1.46 4.78
N PRO A 66 -15.00 -1.06 5.05
CA PRO A 66 -14.05 -1.89 5.78
C PRO A 66 -14.41 -2.01 7.27
N ASP A 67 -13.97 -3.09 7.92
CA ASP A 67 -13.99 -3.26 9.38
C ASP A 67 -12.76 -2.64 10.04
N PHE A 68 -11.66 -2.51 9.31
CA PHE A 68 -10.44 -1.80 9.69
C PHE A 68 -9.66 -1.39 8.44
N ILE A 69 -8.73 -0.46 8.60
CA ILE A 69 -7.85 0.03 7.53
C ILE A 69 -6.40 -0.20 7.93
N ILE A 70 -5.57 -0.65 7.00
CA ILE A 70 -4.11 -0.67 7.15
C ILE A 70 -3.52 0.30 6.15
N THR A 71 -2.64 1.19 6.61
CA THR A 71 -1.96 2.17 5.75
C THR A 71 -0.51 2.38 6.17
N HIS A 72 0.22 3.20 5.43
CA HIS A 72 1.59 3.57 5.75
C HIS A 72 1.72 4.30 7.07
N ASN A 73 2.90 4.19 7.71
CA ASN A 73 3.23 5.00 8.87
C ASN A 73 3.32 6.50 8.48
N PRO A 74 2.77 7.44 9.29
CA PRO A 74 2.88 8.87 9.02
C PRO A 74 4.32 9.40 9.04
N ASP A 75 5.23 8.68 9.70
CA ASP A 75 6.66 8.99 9.80
C ASP A 75 7.53 8.10 8.89
N ASP A 76 6.98 7.67 7.75
CA ASP A 76 7.70 6.89 6.75
C ASP A 76 8.77 7.76 6.03
N TYR A 77 9.84 7.11 5.55
CA TYR A 77 10.91 7.78 4.82
C TYR A 77 10.52 8.22 3.39
N MET A 78 9.48 7.62 2.81
CA MET A 78 9.03 7.91 1.44
C MET A 78 7.93 8.98 1.43
N PRO A 79 8.09 10.06 0.63
CA PRO A 79 7.10 11.14 0.55
C PRO A 79 5.68 10.67 0.19
N ASP A 80 5.56 9.77 -0.81
CA ASP A 80 4.25 9.24 -1.20
C ASP A 80 3.60 8.40 -0.09
N HIS A 81 4.39 7.64 0.69
CA HIS A 81 3.88 6.88 1.82
C HIS A 81 3.29 7.79 2.90
N THR A 82 4.03 8.85 3.28
CA THR A 82 3.54 9.83 4.26
C THR A 82 2.32 10.59 3.76
N ALA A 83 2.28 10.97 2.47
CA ALA A 83 1.13 11.62 1.87
C ALA A 83 -0.10 10.71 1.86
N VAL A 84 0.06 9.43 1.46
CA VAL A 84 -1.03 8.44 1.48
C VAL A 84 -1.52 8.19 2.90
N SER A 85 -0.63 8.08 3.88
CA SER A 85 -1.00 7.91 5.29
C SER A 85 -1.96 9.01 5.76
N ARG A 86 -1.61 10.28 5.52
CA ARG A 86 -2.43 11.43 5.89
C ARG A 86 -3.74 11.50 5.10
N LEU A 87 -3.70 11.24 3.79
CA LEU A 87 -4.89 11.19 2.96
C LEU A 87 -5.86 10.10 3.41
N VAL A 88 -5.38 8.92 3.78
CA VAL A 88 -6.21 7.83 4.29
C VAL A 88 -6.83 8.20 5.62
N PHE A 89 -6.08 8.82 6.53
CA PHE A 89 -6.61 9.31 7.80
C PHE A 89 -7.76 10.30 7.57
N ASP A 90 -7.56 11.33 6.75
CA ASP A 90 -8.58 12.32 6.42
C ASP A 90 -9.79 11.69 5.70
N ALA A 91 -9.54 10.80 4.74
CA ALA A 91 -10.57 10.14 3.97
C ALA A 91 -11.42 9.19 4.81
N SER A 92 -10.81 8.50 5.78
CA SER A 92 -11.53 7.59 6.69
C SER A 92 -12.60 8.34 7.50
N PHE A 93 -12.27 9.52 8.00
CA PHE A 93 -13.25 10.37 8.69
C PHE A 93 -14.27 10.97 7.72
N ALA A 94 -13.81 11.52 6.58
CA ALA A 94 -14.70 12.12 5.59
C ALA A 94 -15.73 11.12 5.03
N ALA A 95 -15.36 9.86 4.88
CA ALA A 95 -16.24 8.79 4.40
C ALA A 95 -17.41 8.50 5.36
N THR A 96 -17.29 8.85 6.65
CA THR A 96 -18.38 8.69 7.64
C THR A 96 -19.44 9.78 7.53
N LEU A 97 -19.14 10.88 6.86
CA LEU A 97 -20.03 12.05 6.81
C LEU A 97 -21.13 11.87 5.73
N PRO A 98 -22.42 11.84 6.09
CA PRO A 98 -23.50 11.66 5.10
C PRO A 98 -23.56 12.75 4.03
N ASN A 99 -23.14 13.96 4.39
CA ASN A 99 -23.14 15.12 3.49
C ASN A 99 -21.86 15.23 2.63
N TYR A 100 -20.87 14.36 2.86
CA TYR A 100 -19.68 14.33 2.01
C TYR A 100 -20.01 13.67 0.68
N LYS A 101 -20.18 14.48 -0.37
CA LYS A 101 -20.54 13.98 -1.72
C LYS A 101 -19.40 13.18 -2.32
N SER A 102 -19.73 12.01 -2.84
CA SER A 102 -18.82 11.06 -3.48
C SER A 102 -19.58 10.22 -4.49
N GLY A 103 -18.91 9.30 -5.17
CA GLY A 103 -19.51 8.33 -6.08
C GLY A 103 -20.45 7.30 -5.41
N TYR A 104 -20.40 7.23 -4.06
CA TYR A 104 -21.21 6.29 -3.27
C TYR A 104 -22.03 7.02 -2.22
N GLU A 105 -23.34 6.71 -2.16
CA GLU A 105 -24.29 7.35 -1.23
C GLU A 105 -24.10 6.88 0.21
N LYS A 106 -23.84 5.56 0.41
CA LYS A 106 -23.71 4.97 1.74
C LYS A 106 -22.44 5.46 2.44
N ALA A 107 -22.59 6.12 3.58
CA ALA A 107 -21.48 6.46 4.44
C ALA A 107 -20.82 5.20 5.00
N ALA A 108 -19.50 5.26 5.21
CA ALA A 108 -18.77 4.19 5.88
C ALA A 108 -18.85 4.34 7.40
N ALA A 109 -18.59 3.26 8.13
CA ALA A 109 -18.38 3.32 9.56
C ALA A 109 -17.02 3.96 9.90
N LEU A 110 -16.90 4.56 11.10
CA LEU A 110 -15.60 4.92 11.65
C LEU A 110 -14.95 3.64 12.18
N VAL A 111 -13.79 3.30 11.63
CA VAL A 111 -13.09 2.04 11.92
C VAL A 111 -11.66 2.30 12.38
N PRO A 112 -11.01 1.34 13.08
CA PRO A 112 -9.60 1.44 13.44
C PRO A 112 -8.70 1.55 12.22
N ILE A 113 -7.63 2.36 12.36
CA ILE A 113 -6.54 2.46 11.38
C ILE A 113 -5.28 1.89 12.02
N TYR A 114 -4.66 0.92 11.36
CA TYR A 114 -3.36 0.36 11.71
C TYR A 114 -2.29 0.92 10.78
N TYR A 115 -1.19 1.37 11.35
CA TYR A 115 -0.03 1.84 10.61
C TYR A 115 0.98 0.71 10.47
N MET A 116 1.32 0.36 9.24
CA MET A 116 2.26 -0.72 8.97
C MET A 116 3.72 -0.28 9.09
N ASP A 117 4.56 -1.24 9.40
CA ASP A 117 6.01 -1.10 9.46
C ASP A 117 6.56 -0.54 8.12
N PRO A 118 7.40 0.51 8.14
CA PRO A 118 8.13 0.96 6.94
C PRO A 118 9.11 -0.10 6.45
N LEU A 119 9.58 0.06 5.23
CA LEU A 119 10.61 -0.81 4.68
C LEU A 119 11.85 -0.82 5.59
N ALA A 120 12.35 -2.01 5.90
CA ALA A 120 13.45 -2.26 6.85
C ALA A 120 13.18 -1.85 8.31
N GLY A 121 11.97 -1.41 8.66
CA GLY A 121 11.57 -1.12 10.04
C GLY A 121 12.26 0.09 10.68
N VAL A 122 12.76 1.01 9.87
CA VAL A 122 13.50 2.19 10.36
C VAL A 122 12.58 3.10 11.16
N ASP A 123 13.03 3.45 12.38
CA ASP A 123 12.34 4.36 13.31
C ASP A 123 10.89 3.98 13.68
N PHE A 124 10.50 2.72 13.45
CA PHE A 124 9.17 2.21 13.76
C PHE A 124 9.17 1.40 15.08
N GLN A 125 8.30 1.80 16.01
CA GLN A 125 8.09 1.11 17.28
C GLN A 125 6.74 0.36 17.22
N PRO A 126 6.72 -0.96 16.96
CA PRO A 126 5.49 -1.73 16.89
C PRO A 126 4.75 -1.73 18.23
N THR A 127 3.45 -1.52 18.19
CA THR A 127 2.54 -1.68 19.35
C THR A 127 1.76 -2.98 19.28
N GLU A 128 1.62 -3.53 18.08
CA GLU A 128 0.92 -4.78 17.83
C GLU A 128 1.71 -5.63 16.84
N TYR A 129 1.60 -6.95 17.00
CA TYR A 129 2.23 -7.94 16.13
C TYR A 129 1.17 -8.92 15.65
N VAL A 130 1.27 -9.31 14.39
CA VAL A 130 0.41 -10.33 13.78
C VAL A 130 1.26 -11.54 13.44
N ASP A 131 0.91 -12.70 13.99
CA ASP A 131 1.57 -13.95 13.62
C ASP A 131 1.22 -14.33 12.19
N ILE A 132 2.23 -14.29 11.32
CA ILE A 132 2.13 -14.67 9.91
C ILE A 132 2.88 -15.95 9.58
N SER A 133 3.21 -16.78 10.59
CA SER A 133 4.01 -17.98 10.40
C SER A 133 3.40 -18.93 9.37
N ALA A 134 2.07 -19.07 9.36
CA ALA A 134 1.35 -19.89 8.39
C ALA A 134 1.29 -19.23 6.99
N GLU A 135 1.35 -17.88 6.93
CA GLU A 135 1.06 -17.11 5.72
C GLU A 135 2.33 -16.59 5.01
N ILE A 136 3.50 -16.74 5.60
CA ILE A 136 4.76 -16.22 5.04
C ILE A 136 5.02 -16.77 3.63
N GLY A 137 4.64 -18.03 3.37
CA GLY A 137 4.76 -18.63 2.06
C GLY A 137 3.88 -17.96 1.00
N LEU A 138 2.65 -17.61 1.35
CA LEU A 138 1.72 -16.87 0.49
C LEU A 138 2.22 -15.42 0.29
N LYS A 139 2.63 -14.75 1.35
CA LYS A 139 3.20 -13.39 1.30
C LYS A 139 4.35 -13.31 0.30
N LEU A 140 5.29 -14.24 0.34
CA LEU A 140 6.42 -14.27 -0.59
C LEU A 140 6.00 -14.59 -2.02
N LYS A 141 5.00 -15.48 -2.23
CA LYS A 141 4.46 -15.76 -3.57
C LYS A 141 3.78 -14.51 -4.16
N MET A 142 3.04 -13.76 -3.36
CA MET A 142 2.42 -12.50 -3.80
C MET A 142 3.48 -11.46 -4.15
N LEU A 143 4.51 -11.29 -3.30
CA LEU A 143 5.63 -10.39 -3.56
C LEU A 143 6.33 -10.75 -4.88
N ASN A 144 6.56 -12.03 -5.13
CA ASN A 144 7.22 -12.51 -6.35
C ASN A 144 6.39 -12.32 -7.63
N CYS A 145 5.12 -11.94 -7.52
CA CYS A 145 4.34 -11.51 -8.69
C CYS A 145 4.77 -10.14 -9.22
N HIS A 146 5.44 -9.32 -8.40
CA HIS A 146 5.92 -7.98 -8.76
C HIS A 146 7.32 -8.04 -9.37
N GLU A 147 7.47 -8.76 -10.49
CA GLU A 147 8.76 -9.04 -11.13
C GLU A 147 9.49 -7.75 -11.51
N SER A 148 8.79 -6.75 -12.04
CA SER A 148 9.38 -5.46 -12.40
C SER A 148 10.05 -4.77 -11.21
N GLN A 149 9.47 -4.87 -10.01
CA GLN A 149 10.03 -4.32 -8.79
C GLN A 149 11.21 -5.14 -8.27
N LEU A 150 11.14 -6.46 -8.35
CA LEU A 150 12.21 -7.35 -7.90
C LEU A 150 13.48 -7.16 -8.75
N VAL A 151 13.31 -7.06 -10.08
CA VAL A 151 14.41 -6.76 -11.01
C VAL A 151 15.03 -5.40 -10.70
N TRP A 152 14.21 -4.37 -10.55
CA TRP A 152 14.66 -3.03 -10.19
C TRP A 152 15.50 -3.02 -8.90
N MET A 153 14.98 -3.59 -7.81
CA MET A 153 15.66 -3.63 -6.51
C MET A 153 17.00 -4.37 -6.59
N LYS A 154 17.05 -5.44 -7.36
CA LYS A 154 18.27 -6.24 -7.52
C LYS A 154 19.31 -5.55 -8.38
N GLU A 155 18.94 -4.98 -9.52
CA GLU A 155 19.86 -4.38 -10.48
C GLU A 155 20.32 -2.98 -10.06
N HIS A 156 19.42 -2.19 -9.47
CA HIS A 156 19.73 -0.82 -9.06
C HIS A 156 20.31 -0.76 -7.63
N ASP A 157 19.68 -1.45 -6.67
CA ASP A 157 20.02 -1.33 -5.26
C ASP A 157 20.86 -2.52 -4.74
N GLY A 158 21.01 -3.58 -5.53
CA GLY A 158 21.72 -4.81 -5.12
C GLY A 158 20.97 -5.63 -4.07
N ILE A 159 19.67 -5.40 -3.90
CA ILE A 159 18.84 -5.97 -2.83
C ILE A 159 18.04 -7.17 -3.35
N ASP A 160 18.16 -8.33 -2.69
CA ASP A 160 17.19 -9.41 -2.79
C ASP A 160 15.96 -9.07 -1.93
N PHE A 161 14.93 -8.55 -2.59
CA PHE A 161 13.76 -8.02 -1.90
C PHE A 161 12.96 -9.11 -1.18
N SER A 162 12.93 -10.33 -1.72
CA SER A 162 12.26 -11.46 -1.07
C SER A 162 12.97 -11.89 0.21
N ASP A 163 14.30 -11.94 0.19
CA ASP A 163 15.09 -12.25 1.40
C ASP A 163 14.98 -11.13 2.44
N MET A 164 15.01 -9.88 2.01
CA MET A 164 14.82 -8.73 2.89
C MET A 164 13.47 -8.77 3.60
N VAL A 165 12.36 -8.99 2.89
CA VAL A 165 11.01 -9.07 3.49
C VAL A 165 10.92 -10.24 4.47
N LYS A 166 11.50 -11.39 4.14
CA LYS A 166 11.57 -12.56 5.03
C LYS A 166 12.39 -12.27 6.29
N THR A 167 13.52 -11.60 6.14
CA THR A 167 14.42 -11.23 7.24
C THR A 167 13.74 -10.23 8.19
N CYS A 168 13.10 -9.18 7.66
CA CYS A 168 12.34 -8.22 8.45
C CYS A 168 11.19 -8.89 9.21
N SER A 169 10.47 -9.80 8.56
CA SER A 169 9.40 -10.56 9.22
C SER A 169 9.91 -11.40 10.40
N LYS A 170 11.06 -12.07 10.24
CA LYS A 170 11.71 -12.82 11.33
C LYS A 170 12.19 -11.90 12.45
N TYR A 171 12.80 -10.77 12.09
CA TYR A 171 13.29 -9.80 13.07
C TYR A 171 12.15 -9.29 13.97
N ARG A 172 11.00 -8.96 13.38
CA ARG A 172 9.81 -8.55 14.15
C ARG A 172 9.26 -9.70 15.00
N GLY A 173 9.27 -10.93 14.50
CA GLY A 173 8.89 -12.11 15.26
C GLY A 173 9.77 -12.41 16.47
N TYR A 174 11.02 -11.94 16.50
CA TYR A 174 11.89 -12.06 17.69
C TYR A 174 11.62 -10.99 18.77
N GLN A 175 10.76 -10.00 18.47
CA GLN A 175 10.46 -8.90 19.37
C GLN A 175 9.16 -9.11 20.18
N CYS A 176 8.41 -10.16 19.89
CA CYS A 176 7.15 -10.49 20.57
C CYS A 176 7.15 -11.87 21.22
#